data_d54a20d5e50c0dbc701a04ef13a5f489
#
_entry.id   d54a20d5e50c0dbc701a04ef13a5f489
#
_cell.length_a   1.000
_cell.length_b   1.000
_cell.length_c   1.000
_cell.angle_alpha   90.00
_cell.angle_beta   90.00
_cell.angle_gamma   90.00
#
_symmetry.space_group_name_H-M   'P 1'
#
loop_
_entity.id
_entity.type
_entity.pdbx_description
1 polymer ?
#
loop_
_entity_poly.entity_id
_entity_poly.type
_entity_poly.pdbx_seq_one_letter_code
_entity_poly.pdbx_strand_id
1 'polypeptide(L)'
;IQDAALRELKEETGYEINKKDNLVELHSIKQKSGKIVHAWGYEDKNNIDPKNLKSNTVEIEYPPKSGKKIIFPEMDKYEFFSYDDAMKKINLAQQPFLKKIREHLILKKLIDAKNL
;
A
#
# COMPACT_ATOMS: atom_id res chain seq x y z
N ILE A 1 -14.56 -4.62 -3.17
CA ILE A 1 -13.54 -3.58 -2.89
C ILE A 1 -12.20 -4.22 -2.53
N GLN A 2 -12.19 -5.21 -1.65
CA GLN A 2 -10.95 -5.91 -1.28
C GLN A 2 -10.31 -6.60 -2.48
N ASP A 3 -11.08 -7.25 -3.32
CA ASP A 3 -10.56 -7.92 -4.52
C ASP A 3 -9.94 -6.92 -5.49
N ALA A 4 -10.54 -5.73 -5.62
CA ALA A 4 -9.98 -4.66 -6.44
C ALA A 4 -8.64 -4.17 -5.86
N ALA A 5 -8.54 -4.03 -4.54
CA ALA A 5 -7.29 -3.61 -3.88
C ALA A 5 -6.18 -4.64 -4.10
N LEU A 6 -6.48 -5.93 -4.00
CA LEU A 6 -5.50 -7.00 -4.26
C LEU A 6 -5.04 -7.01 -5.72
N ARG A 7 -5.96 -6.78 -6.64
CA ARG A 7 -5.63 -6.68 -8.07
C ARG A 7 -4.71 -5.48 -8.32
N GLU A 8 -5.03 -4.33 -7.77
CA GLU A 8 -4.22 -3.12 -7.93
C GLU A 8 -2.82 -3.29 -7.31
N LEU A 9 -2.72 -3.95 -6.16
CA LEU A 9 -1.43 -4.26 -5.56
C LEU A 9 -0.56 -5.07 -6.51
N LYS A 10 -1.12 -6.10 -7.13
CA LYS A 10 -0.39 -6.92 -8.10
C LYS A 10 0.04 -6.11 -9.33
N GLU A 11 -0.84 -5.25 -9.82
CA GLU A 11 -0.55 -4.38 -10.97
C GLU A 11 0.56 -3.38 -10.64
N GLU A 12 0.55 -2.80 -9.43
CA GLU A 12 1.47 -1.75 -9.04
C GLU A 12 2.80 -2.27 -8.53
N THR A 13 2.86 -3.48 -8.01
CA THR A 13 4.07 -4.03 -7.38
C THR A 13 4.55 -5.35 -7.98
N GLY A 14 3.70 -6.04 -8.72
CA GLY A 14 3.96 -7.41 -9.16
C GLY A 14 3.81 -8.45 -8.06
N TYR A 15 3.50 -8.04 -6.83
CA TYR A 15 3.35 -8.94 -5.70
C TYR A 15 1.92 -9.43 -5.56
N GLU A 16 1.76 -10.74 -5.41
CA GLU A 16 0.45 -11.38 -5.25
C GLU A 16 0.25 -11.89 -3.83
N ILE A 17 -0.83 -11.46 -3.19
CA ILE A 17 -1.25 -11.99 -1.89
C ILE A 17 -2.25 -13.11 -2.12
N ASN A 18 -1.87 -14.32 -1.71
CA ASN A 18 -2.70 -15.51 -1.92
C ASN A 18 -3.70 -15.78 -0.79
N LYS A 19 -3.50 -15.17 0.37
CA LYS A 19 -4.31 -15.43 1.57
C LYS A 19 -5.00 -14.15 2.04
N LYS A 20 -6.30 -14.05 1.77
CA LYS A 20 -7.12 -12.90 2.19
C LYS A 20 -7.27 -12.79 3.71
N ASP A 21 -7.18 -13.91 4.43
CA ASP A 21 -7.30 -13.96 5.88
C ASP A 21 -6.13 -13.31 6.63
N ASN A 22 -5.01 -13.05 5.93
CA ASN A 22 -3.87 -12.34 6.51
C ASN A 22 -3.97 -10.82 6.38
N LEU A 23 -5.04 -10.31 5.78
CA LEU A 23 -5.26 -8.88 5.65
C LEU A 23 -5.92 -8.31 6.90
N VAL A 24 -5.42 -7.14 7.33
CA VAL A 24 -6.00 -6.36 8.41
C VAL A 24 -6.83 -5.23 7.81
N GLU A 25 -8.13 -5.24 8.06
CA GLU A 25 -8.99 -4.16 7.58
C GLU A 25 -8.72 -2.88 8.36
N LEU A 26 -8.38 -1.81 7.67
CA LEU A 26 -8.13 -0.50 8.25
C LEU A 26 -9.32 0.45 8.07
N HIS A 27 -10.41 -0.08 7.48
CA HIS A 27 -11.63 0.64 7.16
C HIS A 27 -11.42 1.76 6.15
N SER A 28 -12.20 2.81 6.22
CA SER A 28 -12.14 3.89 5.25
C SER A 28 -12.02 5.25 5.93
N ILE A 29 -11.47 6.19 5.18
CA ILE A 29 -11.46 7.61 5.56
C ILE A 29 -12.02 8.43 4.41
N LYS A 30 -12.57 9.58 4.75
CA LYS A 30 -13.04 10.56 3.77
C LYS A 30 -12.07 11.73 3.77
N GLN A 31 -11.48 12.00 2.61
CA GLN A 31 -10.59 13.14 2.42
C GLN A 31 -11.40 14.43 2.24
N LYS A 32 -10.75 15.59 2.39
CA LYS A 32 -11.38 16.90 2.23
C LYS A 32 -12.05 17.09 0.87
N SER A 33 -11.48 16.47 -0.16
CA SER A 33 -12.05 16.48 -1.52
C SER A 33 -13.35 15.70 -1.67
N GLY A 34 -13.76 14.96 -0.64
CA GLY A 34 -14.90 14.04 -0.70
C GLY A 34 -14.53 12.62 -1.10
N LYS A 35 -13.30 12.37 -1.51
CA LYS A 35 -12.83 11.04 -1.89
C LYS A 35 -12.80 10.12 -0.67
N ILE A 36 -13.37 8.93 -0.82
CA ILE A 36 -13.33 7.87 0.19
C ILE A 36 -12.20 6.92 -0.14
N VAL A 37 -11.31 6.68 0.82
CA VAL A 37 -10.16 5.78 0.67
C VAL A 37 -10.34 4.60 1.60
N HIS A 38 -10.27 3.40 1.04
CA HIS A 38 -10.28 2.14 1.79
C HIS A 38 -8.86 1.59 1.85
N ALA A 39 -8.48 0.98 2.96
CA ALA A 39 -7.15 0.42 3.11
C ALA A 39 -7.17 -0.89 3.88
N TRP A 40 -6.19 -1.73 3.59
CA TRP A 40 -5.90 -2.98 4.28
C TRP A 40 -4.42 -3.04 4.57
N GLY A 41 -4.08 -3.63 5.71
CA GLY A 41 -2.70 -3.92 6.05
C GLY A 41 -2.38 -5.40 5.78
N TYR A 42 -1.13 -5.66 5.45
CA TYR A 42 -0.64 -7.01 5.23
C TYR A 42 0.72 -7.17 5.88
N GLU A 43 0.85 -8.17 6.75
CA GLU A 43 2.13 -8.52 7.35
C GLU A 43 2.90 -9.44 6.40
N ASP A 44 3.99 -8.93 5.85
CA ASP A 44 4.85 -9.72 4.97
C ASP A 44 5.83 -10.56 5.77
N LYS A 45 5.69 -11.87 5.66
CA LYS A 45 6.59 -12.85 6.29
C LYS A 45 7.65 -13.39 5.32
N ASN A 46 7.60 -12.95 4.07
CA ASN A 46 8.46 -13.47 3.00
C ASN A 46 9.68 -12.60 2.72
N ASN A 47 9.91 -11.55 3.51
CA ASN A 47 11.06 -10.63 3.36
C ASN A 47 11.16 -10.07 1.93
N ILE A 48 10.09 -9.44 1.45
CA ILE A 48 10.07 -8.84 0.12
C ILE A 48 11.22 -7.83 -0.01
N ASP A 49 11.99 -7.95 -1.09
CA ASP A 49 12.97 -6.94 -1.47
C ASP A 49 12.27 -5.89 -2.35
N PRO A 50 12.24 -4.61 -1.95
CA PRO A 50 11.63 -3.56 -2.77
C PRO A 50 12.19 -3.46 -4.17
N LYS A 51 13.44 -3.88 -4.37
CA LYS A 51 14.09 -3.87 -5.69
C LYS A 51 13.46 -4.87 -6.66
N ASN A 52 12.78 -5.89 -6.16
CA ASN A 52 12.12 -6.92 -6.97
C ASN A 52 10.68 -6.56 -7.33
N LEU A 53 10.15 -5.46 -6.80
CA LEU A 53 8.80 -5.01 -7.09
C LEU A 53 8.78 -4.28 -8.43
N LYS A 54 7.78 -4.58 -9.26
CA LYS A 54 7.63 -3.97 -10.58
C LYS A 54 6.16 -3.61 -10.80
N SER A 55 5.92 -2.38 -11.19
CA SER A 55 4.57 -1.96 -11.55
C SER A 55 4.28 -2.15 -13.03
N ASN A 56 2.99 -2.12 -13.38
CA ASN A 56 2.56 -1.93 -14.75
C ASN A 56 3.12 -0.63 -15.29
N THR A 57 3.25 -0.56 -16.60
CA THR A 57 3.62 0.68 -17.28
C THR A 57 2.38 1.46 -17.66
N VAL A 58 2.51 2.77 -17.72
CA VAL A 58 1.50 3.68 -18.28
C VAL A 58 2.10 4.38 -19.48
N GLU A 59 1.24 4.71 -20.44
CA GLU A 59 1.62 5.38 -21.67
C GLU A 59 0.92 6.73 -21.73
N ILE A 60 1.69 7.79 -21.89
CA ILE A 60 1.15 9.13 -22.07
C ILE A 60 1.76 9.79 -23.30
N GLU A 61 0.98 10.67 -23.90
CA GLU A 61 1.44 11.51 -25.00
C GLU A 61 2.16 12.74 -24.44
N TYR A 62 3.42 12.89 -24.80
CA TYR A 62 4.22 14.03 -24.36
C TYR A 62 5.20 14.49 -25.46
N PRO A 63 5.26 15.76 -25.82
CA PRO A 63 4.34 16.83 -25.35
C PRO A 63 2.89 16.58 -25.78
N PRO A 64 1.90 17.21 -25.10
CA PRO A 64 0.50 17.00 -25.47
C PRO A 64 0.25 17.29 -26.95
N LYS A 65 -0.53 16.44 -27.62
CA LYS A 65 -0.89 16.54 -29.04
C LYS A 65 0.31 16.43 -30.02
N SER A 66 1.45 15.88 -29.55
CA SER A 66 2.64 15.72 -30.42
C SER A 66 2.66 14.43 -31.23
N GLY A 67 1.80 13.47 -30.86
CA GLY A 67 1.85 12.13 -31.43
C GLY A 67 2.97 11.27 -30.87
N LYS A 68 3.81 11.80 -29.99
CA LYS A 68 4.90 11.06 -29.33
C LYS A 68 4.42 10.49 -28.01
N LYS A 69 4.65 9.20 -27.80
CA LYS A 69 4.23 8.50 -26.59
C LYS A 69 5.43 8.13 -25.72
N ILE A 70 5.27 8.33 -24.42
CA ILE A 70 6.27 7.95 -23.43
C ILE A 70 5.68 6.84 -22.57
N ILE A 71 6.44 5.75 -22.38
CA ILE A 71 6.05 4.62 -21.54
C ILE A 71 6.92 4.65 -20.28
N PHE A 72 6.28 4.62 -19.12
CA PHE A 72 7.01 4.59 -17.85
C PHE A 72 6.23 3.77 -16.82
N PRO A 73 6.89 3.29 -15.74
CA PRO A 73 6.20 2.56 -14.69
C PRO A 73 5.19 3.46 -13.98
N GLU A 74 4.01 2.93 -13.67
CA GLU A 74 3.00 3.63 -12.89
C GLU A 74 3.52 3.97 -11.49
N MET A 75 4.28 3.03 -10.89
CA MET A 75 4.99 3.22 -9.63
C MET A 75 6.49 3.12 -9.90
N ASP A 76 7.23 4.15 -9.56
CA ASP A 76 8.66 4.21 -9.87
C ASP A 76 9.57 3.89 -8.69
N LYS A 77 9.04 3.87 -7.48
CA LYS A 77 9.85 3.63 -6.29
C LYS A 77 9.09 2.94 -5.19
N TYR A 78 9.72 1.96 -4.58
CA TYR A 78 9.23 1.22 -3.44
C TYR A 78 10.30 1.24 -2.35
N GLU A 79 9.90 1.47 -1.11
CA GLU A 79 10.84 1.60 -0.01
C GLU A 79 10.23 1.20 1.31
N PHE A 80 11.02 0.59 2.19
CA PHE A 80 10.61 0.35 3.56
C PHE A 80 10.84 1.60 4.41
N PHE A 81 9.89 1.88 5.30
CA PHE A 81 9.96 2.99 6.23
C PHE A 81 9.74 2.50 7.66
N SER A 82 10.43 3.11 8.62
CA SER A 82 10.01 3.03 10.01
C SER A 82 8.63 3.69 10.17
N TYR A 83 7.94 3.39 11.26
CA TYR A 83 6.65 4.03 11.53
C TYR A 83 6.74 5.56 11.49
N ASP A 84 7.75 6.11 12.16
CA ASP A 84 7.90 7.58 12.24
C ASP A 84 8.17 8.20 10.86
N ASP A 85 9.02 7.58 10.05
CA ASP A 85 9.30 8.06 8.70
C ASP A 85 8.10 7.91 7.78
N ALA A 86 7.36 6.82 7.89
CA ALA A 86 6.13 6.62 7.13
C ALA A 86 5.08 7.68 7.46
N MET A 87 4.92 8.03 8.74
CA MET A 87 4.00 9.08 9.16
C MET A 87 4.34 10.44 8.58
N LYS A 88 5.63 10.72 8.37
CA LYS A 88 6.08 11.98 7.75
C LYS A 88 5.82 12.03 6.25
N LYS A 89 5.88 10.89 5.58
CA LYS A 89 5.78 10.82 4.11
C LYS A 89 4.38 10.57 3.60
N ILE A 90 3.53 9.92 4.38
CA ILE A 90 2.18 9.61 3.95
C ILE A 90 1.31 10.88 3.87
N ASN A 91 0.32 10.86 2.98
CA ASN A 91 -0.71 11.89 2.94
C ASN A 91 -1.33 12.07 4.34
N LEU A 92 -1.42 13.30 4.81
CA LEU A 92 -1.92 13.61 6.15
C LEU A 92 -3.28 12.97 6.44
N ALA A 93 -4.18 12.98 5.47
CA ALA A 93 -5.51 12.39 5.62
C ALA A 93 -5.48 10.88 5.81
N GLN A 94 -4.38 10.22 5.41
CA GLN A 94 -4.22 8.76 5.51
C GLN A 94 -3.40 8.32 6.72
N GLN A 95 -2.89 9.24 7.52
CA GLN A 95 -2.15 8.90 8.74
C GLN A 95 -2.93 7.97 9.69
N PRO A 96 -4.26 8.09 9.84
CA PRO A 96 -5.01 7.17 10.69
C PRO A 96 -4.85 5.69 10.32
N PHE A 97 -4.59 5.37 9.06
CA PHE A 97 -4.34 3.98 8.65
C PHE A 97 -3.06 3.43 9.29
N LEU A 98 -1.98 4.21 9.32
CA LEU A 98 -0.73 3.78 9.95
C LEU A 98 -0.89 3.62 11.46
N LYS A 99 -1.66 4.47 12.10
CA LYS A 99 -1.96 4.37 13.54
C LYS A 99 -2.72 3.09 13.85
N LYS A 100 -3.69 2.71 13.03
CA LYS A 100 -4.45 1.46 13.20
C LYS A 100 -3.57 0.22 13.04
N ILE A 101 -2.66 0.22 12.08
CA ILE A 101 -1.69 -0.86 11.90
C ILE A 101 -0.81 -0.99 13.14
N ARG A 102 -0.29 0.10 13.65
CA ARG A 102 0.55 0.10 14.85
C ARG A 102 -0.19 -0.47 16.05
N GLU A 103 -1.42 -0.04 16.28
CA GLU A 103 -2.26 -0.53 17.37
C GLU A 103 -2.49 -2.04 17.24
N HIS A 104 -2.78 -2.51 16.02
CA HIS A 104 -2.96 -3.93 15.74
C HIS A 104 -1.71 -4.75 16.07
N LEU A 105 -0.53 -4.26 15.69
CA LEU A 105 0.74 -4.95 15.95
C LEU A 105 1.08 -4.99 17.45
N ILE A 106 0.80 -3.92 18.18
CA ILE A 106 1.01 -3.87 19.63
C ILE A 106 0.11 -4.89 20.32
N LEU A 107 -1.17 -4.92 19.96
CA LEU A 107 -2.13 -5.86 20.53
C LEU A 107 -1.74 -7.31 20.25
N LYS A 108 -1.29 -7.60 19.03
CA LYS A 108 -0.83 -8.92 18.63
C LYS A 108 0.37 -9.38 19.48
N LYS A 109 1.33 -8.51 19.74
CA LYS A 109 2.48 -8.82 20.59
C LYS A 109 2.05 -9.15 22.02
N LEU A 110 1.09 -8.43 22.56
CA LEU A 110 0.56 -8.69 23.90
C LEU A 110 -0.13 -10.04 23.99
N ILE A 111 -0.90 -10.41 22.98
CA ILE A 111 -1.57 -11.70 22.88
C ILE A 111 -0.55 -12.83 22.79
N ASP A 112 0.46 -12.70 21.93
CA ASP A 112 1.51 -13.69 21.74
C ASP A 112 2.32 -13.89 23.03
N ALA A 113 2.61 -12.81 23.77
CA ALA A 113 3.30 -12.88 25.04
C ALA A 113 2.52 -13.63 26.12
N LYS A 114 1.19 -13.55 26.10
CA LYS A 114 0.32 -14.27 27.03
C LYS A 114 0.23 -15.76 26.75
N ASN A 115 0.49 -16.17 25.53
CA ASN A 115 0.40 -17.56 25.09
C ASN A 115 1.74 -18.32 25.22
N LEU A 116 2.76 -17.66 25.70
CA LEU A 116 4.03 -18.30 26.04
C LEU A 116 3.96 -18.97 27.47
#